data_0d236b8730ba4136cda2a9e4fc5f8846
#
_entry.id   0d236b8730ba4136cda2a9e4fc5f8846
#
_cell.length_a   1.000
_cell.length_b   1.000
_cell.length_c   1.000
_cell.angle_alpha   90.00
_cell.angle_beta   90.00
_cell.angle_gamma   90.00
#
_symmetry.space_group_name_H-M   'P 1'
#
loop_
_entity.id
_entity.type
_entity.pdbx_description
1 polymer ?
#
loop_
_entity_poly.entity_id
_entity_poly.type
_entity_poly.pdbx_seq_one_letter_code
_entity_poly.pdbx_strand_id
1 'polypeptide(L)'
;AAVTALTLSGLPTDRFLFAGFLPATAGRRRKVLEELAAVPATLIFYESPRRVAAMLEDAAKVLGGGRQAALCREITKKFEEIRRDTLSGLATQCAGTTLKGEIVVVIDRGDQSNVKETDLDSALEEALKEGSVRDAADLVAARLGLPRRTVYQRALVLAAPGDRSDRD
;
A
#
# COMPACT_ATOMS: atom_id res chain seq x y z
N ALA A 1 8.05 21.13 0.04
CA ALA A 1 6.64 20.68 0.20
C ALA A 1 6.54 19.15 0.45
N ALA A 2 7.28 18.29 -0.30
CA ALA A 2 7.16 16.84 -0.17
C ALA A 2 7.52 16.32 1.24
N VAL A 3 8.67 16.70 1.78
CA VAL A 3 9.12 16.30 3.13
C VAL A 3 8.20 16.90 4.21
N THR A 4 7.78 18.14 4.04
CA THR A 4 6.83 18.79 4.96
C THR A 4 5.48 18.05 4.97
N ALA A 5 4.97 17.68 3.78
CA ALA A 5 3.76 16.87 3.67
C ALA A 5 3.90 15.51 4.35
N LEU A 6 5.04 14.84 4.16
CA LEU A 6 5.35 13.57 4.83
C LEU A 6 5.31 13.72 6.35
N THR A 7 5.97 14.73 6.90
CA THR A 7 5.96 15.02 8.35
C THR A 7 4.55 15.29 8.86
N LEU A 8 3.76 16.08 8.13
CA LEU A 8 2.40 16.44 8.50
C LEU A 8 1.39 15.30 8.28
N SER A 9 1.71 14.32 7.44
CA SER A 9 0.79 13.22 7.10
C SER A 9 0.46 12.30 8.28
N GLY A 10 1.40 12.13 9.21
CA GLY A 10 1.31 11.13 10.28
C GLY A 10 1.57 9.69 9.82
N LEU A 11 2.02 9.51 8.57
CA LEU A 11 2.37 8.22 7.99
C LEU A 11 3.83 7.87 8.25
N PRO A 12 4.25 6.59 8.07
CA PRO A 12 5.63 6.17 8.27
C PRO A 12 6.62 6.97 7.44
N THR A 13 7.71 7.43 8.08
CA THR A 13 8.72 8.30 7.48
C THR A 13 10.07 7.64 7.27
N ASP A 14 10.24 6.40 7.71
CA ASP A 14 11.48 5.63 7.64
C ASP A 14 11.92 5.33 6.19
N ARG A 15 10.96 5.12 5.31
CA ARG A 15 11.17 4.96 3.87
C ARG A 15 10.07 5.67 3.11
N PHE A 16 10.43 6.52 2.18
CA PHE A 16 9.48 7.19 1.30
C PHE A 16 10.02 7.31 -0.12
N LEU A 17 9.11 7.37 -1.06
CA LEU A 17 9.38 7.60 -2.48
C LEU A 17 8.63 8.84 -2.94
N PHE A 18 9.34 9.85 -3.39
CA PHE A 18 8.76 10.97 -4.09
C PHE A 18 8.65 10.65 -5.58
N ALA A 19 7.43 10.43 -6.05
CA ALA A 19 7.13 10.04 -7.43
C ALA A 19 6.71 11.22 -8.33
N GLY A 20 6.64 12.43 -7.78
CA GLY A 20 6.25 13.62 -8.54
C GLY A 20 4.79 13.62 -8.99
N PHE A 21 4.53 14.00 -10.24
CA PHE A 21 3.19 14.01 -10.81
C PHE A 21 2.88 12.73 -11.55
N LEU A 22 1.69 12.17 -11.31
CA LEU A 22 1.19 11.05 -12.09
C LEU A 22 0.73 11.48 -13.49
N PRO A 23 0.76 10.56 -14.47
CA PRO A 23 0.24 10.83 -15.81
C PRO A 23 -1.21 11.33 -15.82
N ALA A 24 -1.53 12.23 -16.75
CA ALA A 24 -2.86 12.84 -16.84
C ALA A 24 -3.95 11.82 -17.25
N THR A 25 -3.60 10.86 -18.11
CA THR A 25 -4.55 9.85 -18.60
C THR A 25 -4.72 8.72 -17.60
N ALA A 26 -5.96 8.30 -17.36
CA ALA A 26 -6.30 7.28 -16.36
C ALA A 26 -5.55 5.95 -16.58
N GLY A 27 -5.44 5.48 -17.83
CA GLY A 27 -4.74 4.22 -18.13
C GLY A 27 -3.25 4.26 -17.78
N ARG A 28 -2.54 5.34 -18.15
CA ARG A 28 -1.12 5.51 -17.80
C ARG A 28 -0.94 5.74 -16.30
N ARG A 29 -1.83 6.48 -15.67
CA ARG A 29 -1.80 6.74 -14.23
C ARG A 29 -1.93 5.44 -13.43
N ARG A 30 -2.89 4.58 -13.78
CA ARG A 30 -3.08 3.27 -13.14
C ARG A 30 -1.87 2.37 -13.32
N LYS A 31 -1.29 2.33 -14.51
CA LYS A 31 -0.07 1.56 -14.76
C LYS A 31 1.09 1.98 -13.85
N VAL A 32 1.33 3.29 -13.69
CA VAL A 32 2.36 3.79 -12.76
C VAL A 32 2.02 3.43 -11.32
N LEU A 33 0.76 3.52 -10.92
CA LEU A 33 0.33 3.11 -9.57
C LEU A 33 0.53 1.61 -9.33
N GLU A 34 0.28 0.76 -10.34
CA GLU A 34 0.55 -0.68 -10.29
C GLU A 34 2.05 -0.97 -10.10
N GLU A 35 2.91 -0.28 -10.84
CA GLU A 35 4.37 -0.39 -10.68
C GLU A 35 4.84 0.03 -9.27
N LEU A 36 4.18 1.01 -8.66
CA LEU A 36 4.49 1.52 -7.32
C LEU A 36 3.84 0.70 -6.19
N ALA A 37 2.85 -0.14 -6.49
CA ALA A 37 2.11 -0.90 -5.48
C ALA A 37 3.00 -1.81 -4.64
N ALA A 38 4.05 -2.38 -5.25
CA ALA A 38 5.01 -3.28 -4.60
C ALA A 38 6.13 -2.55 -3.85
N VAL A 39 6.23 -1.23 -3.96
CA VAL A 39 7.31 -0.47 -3.30
C VAL A 39 7.03 -0.36 -1.80
N PRO A 40 7.94 -0.88 -0.93
CA PRO A 40 7.74 -0.87 0.52
C PRO A 40 8.10 0.48 1.14
N ALA A 41 7.47 1.55 0.67
CA ALA A 41 7.73 2.92 1.09
C ALA A 41 6.45 3.76 1.07
N THR A 42 6.41 4.79 1.89
CA THR A 42 5.37 5.83 1.81
C THR A 42 5.52 6.59 0.50
N LEU A 43 4.46 6.65 -0.29
CA LEU A 43 4.46 7.27 -1.61
C LEU A 43 4.03 8.74 -1.51
N ILE A 44 4.74 9.63 -2.18
CA ILE A 44 4.44 11.06 -2.18
C ILE A 44 4.25 11.54 -3.61
N PHE A 45 3.13 12.18 -3.88
CA PHE A 45 2.76 12.71 -5.18
C PHE A 45 2.43 14.19 -5.09
N TYR A 46 2.82 14.95 -6.10
CA TYR A 46 2.22 16.25 -6.37
C TYR A 46 1.01 16.06 -7.27
N GLU A 47 -0.04 16.85 -7.04
CA GLU A 47 -1.20 16.79 -7.91
C GLU A 47 -1.90 18.15 -8.02
N SER A 48 -2.56 18.36 -9.13
CA SER A 48 -3.36 19.58 -9.33
C SER A 48 -4.75 19.44 -8.71
N PRO A 49 -5.35 20.56 -8.27
CA PRO A 49 -6.71 20.56 -7.70
C PRO A 49 -7.77 19.96 -8.60
N ARG A 50 -7.60 20.09 -9.93
CA ARG A 50 -8.57 19.58 -10.93
C ARG A 50 -8.47 18.07 -11.12
N ARG A 51 -7.33 17.46 -10.76
CA ARG A 51 -7.03 16.05 -11.06
C ARG A 51 -7.04 15.17 -9.82
N VAL A 52 -6.95 15.76 -8.62
CA VAL A 52 -6.76 15.02 -7.38
C VAL A 52 -7.88 14.02 -7.09
N ALA A 53 -9.14 14.37 -7.37
CA ALA A 53 -10.28 13.46 -7.19
C ALA A 53 -10.09 12.17 -8.03
N ALA A 54 -9.86 12.33 -9.33
CA ALA A 54 -9.63 11.21 -10.24
C ALA A 54 -8.35 10.41 -9.90
N MET A 55 -7.32 11.08 -9.39
CA MET A 55 -6.10 10.44 -8.91
C MET A 55 -6.38 9.57 -7.69
N LEU A 56 -7.11 10.06 -6.71
CA LEU A 56 -7.48 9.31 -5.49
C LEU A 56 -8.39 8.12 -5.81
N GLU A 57 -9.33 8.27 -6.75
CA GLU A 57 -10.17 7.16 -7.22
C GLU A 57 -9.33 6.04 -7.87
N ASP A 58 -8.40 6.40 -8.76
CA ASP A 58 -7.53 5.41 -9.39
C ASP A 58 -6.57 4.79 -8.35
N ALA A 59 -6.02 5.57 -7.42
CA ALA A 59 -5.19 5.06 -6.35
C ALA A 59 -5.95 4.09 -5.43
N ALA A 60 -7.20 4.40 -5.07
CA ALA A 60 -8.05 3.52 -4.28
C ALA A 60 -8.32 2.18 -4.98
N LYS A 61 -8.52 2.19 -6.31
CA LYS A 61 -8.75 0.99 -7.12
C LYS A 61 -7.50 0.11 -7.24
N VAL A 62 -6.32 0.73 -7.38
CA VAL A 62 -5.07 0.01 -7.67
C VAL A 62 -4.33 -0.38 -6.39
N LEU A 63 -4.24 0.53 -5.43
CA LEU A 63 -3.47 0.34 -4.19
C LEU A 63 -4.28 -0.21 -3.02
N GLY A 64 -5.62 -0.27 -3.20
CA GLY A 64 -6.56 -0.69 -2.16
C GLY A 64 -7.21 0.50 -1.45
N GLY A 65 -8.55 0.53 -1.45
CA GLY A 65 -9.34 1.64 -0.92
C GLY A 65 -9.18 1.90 0.57
N GLY A 66 -8.82 0.87 1.35
CA GLY A 66 -8.56 0.96 2.79
C GLY A 66 -7.17 1.49 3.16
N ARG A 67 -6.26 1.68 2.19
CA ARG A 67 -4.90 2.17 2.43
C ARG A 67 -4.93 3.59 2.97
N GLN A 68 -4.22 3.84 4.07
CA GLN A 68 -4.18 5.16 4.71
C GLN A 68 -3.48 6.18 3.81
N ALA A 69 -4.00 7.41 3.81
CA ALA A 69 -3.44 8.49 3.03
C ALA A 69 -3.67 9.85 3.68
N ALA A 70 -2.92 10.84 3.24
CA ALA A 70 -3.11 12.23 3.61
C ALA A 70 -3.11 13.12 2.37
N LEU A 71 -4.08 14.02 2.29
CA LEU A 71 -4.12 15.10 1.33
C LEU A 71 -3.71 16.38 2.03
N CYS A 72 -2.57 16.93 1.64
CA CYS A 72 -2.01 18.16 2.17
C CYS A 72 -2.17 19.27 1.14
N ARG A 73 -2.81 20.36 1.53
CA ARG A 73 -3.12 21.50 0.65
C ARG A 73 -2.50 22.77 1.19
N GLU A 74 -1.93 23.61 0.31
CA GLU A 74 -1.39 24.93 0.64
C GLU A 74 -0.41 24.93 1.83
N ILE A 75 0.44 23.88 1.92
CA ILE A 75 1.40 23.68 3.01
C ILE A 75 2.26 24.93 3.20
N THR A 76 2.48 25.33 4.46
CA THR A 76 3.23 26.53 4.88
C THR A 76 2.61 27.86 4.46
N LYS A 77 1.36 27.84 4.00
CA LYS A 77 0.62 29.04 3.58
C LYS A 77 -0.57 29.30 4.51
N LYS A 78 -1.20 30.46 4.35
CA LYS A 78 -2.34 30.90 5.18
C LYS A 78 -3.52 29.90 5.21
N PHE A 79 -3.71 29.13 4.13
CA PHE A 79 -4.80 28.18 3.99
C PHE A 79 -4.33 26.74 4.02
N GLU A 80 -3.30 26.46 4.83
CA GLU A 80 -2.81 25.10 5.05
C GLU A 80 -3.94 24.20 5.57
N GLU A 81 -4.10 23.06 4.95
CA GLU A 81 -5.08 22.05 5.32
C GLU A 81 -4.50 20.65 5.12
N ILE A 82 -4.71 19.79 6.12
CA ILE A 82 -4.32 18.38 6.04
C ILE A 82 -5.55 17.52 6.35
N ARG A 83 -5.93 16.69 5.38
CA ARG A 83 -6.98 15.67 5.54
C ARG A 83 -6.33 14.31 5.58
N ARG A 84 -6.64 13.53 6.60
CA ARG A 84 -6.15 12.15 6.78
C ARG A 84 -7.35 11.22 6.77
N ASP A 85 -7.29 10.21 5.92
CA ASP A 85 -8.34 9.20 5.77
C ASP A 85 -7.79 8.02 4.96
N THR A 86 -8.62 7.03 4.71
CA THR A 86 -8.34 6.03 3.68
C THR A 86 -8.39 6.65 2.27
N LEU A 87 -7.78 5.98 1.29
CA LEU A 87 -7.85 6.41 -0.11
C LEU A 87 -9.30 6.56 -0.58
N SER A 88 -10.18 5.62 -0.22
CA SER A 88 -11.62 5.70 -0.55
C SER A 88 -12.30 6.86 0.15
N GLY A 89 -11.97 7.13 1.42
CA GLY A 89 -12.50 8.25 2.17
C GLY A 89 -12.11 9.58 1.54
N LEU A 90 -10.82 9.78 1.23
CA LEU A 90 -10.33 10.99 0.56
C LEU A 90 -10.92 11.16 -0.84
N ALA A 91 -11.06 10.08 -1.61
CA ALA A 91 -11.71 10.12 -2.93
C ALA A 91 -13.16 10.63 -2.82
N THR A 92 -13.91 10.11 -1.85
CA THR A 92 -15.29 10.53 -1.57
C THR A 92 -15.36 12.00 -1.16
N GLN A 93 -14.47 12.45 -0.27
CA GLN A 93 -14.40 13.86 0.17
C GLN A 93 -14.04 14.83 -0.95
N CYS A 94 -13.27 14.38 -1.93
CA CYS A 94 -12.87 15.21 -3.09
C CYS A 94 -13.85 15.12 -4.25
N ALA A 95 -14.77 14.15 -4.27
CA ALA A 95 -15.77 14.01 -5.32
C ALA A 95 -16.69 15.23 -5.36
N GLY A 96 -16.85 15.80 -6.56
CA GLY A 96 -17.70 16.98 -6.76
C GLY A 96 -17.21 18.29 -6.12
N THR A 97 -16.03 18.27 -5.47
CA THR A 97 -15.47 19.44 -4.79
C THR A 97 -14.38 20.09 -5.65
N THR A 98 -14.48 21.39 -5.88
CA THR A 98 -13.40 22.14 -6.54
C THR A 98 -12.39 22.62 -5.49
N LEU A 99 -11.30 21.91 -5.34
CA LEU A 99 -10.17 22.34 -4.51
C LEU A 99 -9.40 23.47 -5.22
N LYS A 100 -8.66 24.27 -4.45
CA LYS A 100 -7.78 25.33 -4.96
C LYS A 100 -6.42 25.21 -4.28
N GLY A 101 -5.37 25.69 -4.94
CA GLY A 101 -4.02 25.75 -4.40
C GLY A 101 -3.18 24.53 -4.77
N GLU A 102 -2.03 24.40 -4.14
CA GLU A 102 -1.08 23.30 -4.35
C GLU A 102 -1.44 22.10 -3.48
N ILE A 103 -1.36 20.91 -4.05
CA ILE A 103 -1.75 19.67 -3.36
C ILE A 103 -0.60 18.68 -3.39
N VAL A 104 -0.34 18.09 -2.22
CA VAL A 104 0.52 16.93 -2.05
C VAL A 104 -0.33 15.79 -1.50
N VAL A 105 -0.26 14.64 -2.14
CA VAL A 105 -0.89 13.41 -1.65
C VAL A 105 0.20 12.49 -1.12
N VAL A 106 0.05 12.06 0.11
CA VAL A 106 0.92 11.09 0.77
C VAL A 106 0.12 9.83 1.00
N ILE A 107 0.62 8.69 0.54
CA ILE A 107 -0.06 7.40 0.65
C ILE A 107 0.84 6.45 1.43
N ASP A 108 0.30 5.79 2.43
CA ASP A 108 1.02 4.81 3.24
C ASP A 108 1.63 3.72 2.35
N ARG A 109 2.72 3.12 2.80
CA ARG A 109 3.43 2.01 2.13
C ARG A 109 2.58 0.76 1.93
N GLY A 110 1.35 0.74 2.45
CA GLY A 110 0.48 -0.42 2.45
C GLY A 110 0.92 -1.45 3.49
N ASP A 111 -0.03 -2.21 3.93
CA ASP A 111 0.23 -3.31 4.82
C ASP A 111 0.90 -4.43 4.02
N GLN A 112 2.18 -4.66 4.21
CA GLN A 112 2.86 -5.84 3.64
C GLN A 112 2.31 -7.14 4.24
N SER A 113 1.49 -7.05 5.29
CA SER A 113 0.70 -8.17 5.82
C SER A 113 -0.51 -8.53 4.96
N ASN A 114 -0.88 -7.69 3.97
CA ASN A 114 -1.95 -7.99 2.99
C ASN A 114 -1.47 -8.70 1.71
N VAL A 115 -0.36 -9.39 1.72
CA VAL A 115 -0.33 -10.68 1.02
C VAL A 115 -1.38 -11.49 1.76
N LYS A 116 -2.55 -11.73 1.12
CA LYS A 116 -3.65 -12.45 1.74
C LYS A 116 -3.03 -13.68 2.41
N GLU A 117 -3.37 -13.94 3.67
CA GLU A 117 -2.92 -15.17 4.34
C GLU A 117 -3.12 -16.38 3.42
N THR A 118 -4.18 -16.34 2.62
CA THR A 118 -4.48 -17.28 1.53
C THR A 118 -3.37 -17.38 0.47
N ASP A 119 -2.74 -16.28 0.06
CA ASP A 119 -1.67 -16.30 -0.96
C ASP A 119 -0.36 -16.80 -0.36
N LEU A 120 -0.11 -16.50 0.92
CA LEU A 120 1.04 -17.03 1.67
C LEU A 120 0.88 -18.52 1.91
N ASP A 121 -0.29 -18.96 2.38
CA ASP A 121 -0.58 -20.36 2.67
C ASP A 121 -0.51 -21.21 1.40
N SER A 122 -1.15 -20.78 0.32
CA SER A 122 -1.11 -21.48 -0.96
C SER A 122 0.32 -21.59 -1.52
N ALA A 123 1.11 -20.51 -1.42
CA ALA A 123 2.50 -20.52 -1.86
C ALA A 123 3.37 -21.43 -1.00
N LEU A 124 3.12 -21.47 0.32
CA LEU A 124 3.84 -22.36 1.24
C LEU A 124 3.44 -23.83 1.05
N GLU A 125 2.15 -24.13 0.87
CA GLU A 125 1.67 -25.47 0.59
C GLU A 125 2.27 -26.05 -0.68
N GLU A 126 2.43 -25.23 -1.72
CA GLU A 126 3.08 -25.62 -2.96
C GLU A 126 4.59 -25.90 -2.74
N ALA A 127 5.28 -24.96 -2.08
CA ALA A 127 6.71 -25.09 -1.83
C ALA A 127 7.09 -26.24 -0.87
N LEU A 128 6.21 -26.54 0.10
CA LEU A 128 6.38 -27.65 1.05
C LEU A 128 6.23 -29.03 0.39
N LYS A 129 5.64 -29.14 -0.79
CA LYS A 129 5.58 -30.40 -1.56
C LYS A 129 6.92 -30.78 -2.17
N GLU A 130 7.77 -29.80 -2.44
CA GLU A 130 9.02 -29.96 -3.17
C GLU A 130 10.27 -29.82 -2.30
N GLY A 131 10.16 -29.32 -1.06
CA GLY A 131 11.32 -29.02 -0.24
C GLY A 131 11.07 -29.04 1.27
N SER A 132 12.14 -28.77 2.02
CA SER A 132 12.05 -28.66 3.48
C SER A 132 11.31 -27.37 3.89
N VAL A 133 10.79 -27.31 5.13
CA VAL A 133 10.17 -26.12 5.72
C VAL A 133 11.08 -24.89 5.58
N ARG A 134 12.38 -25.10 5.68
CA ARG A 134 13.39 -24.04 5.59
C ARG A 134 13.50 -23.52 4.15
N ASP A 135 13.59 -24.40 3.19
CA ASP A 135 13.72 -24.07 1.77
C ASP A 135 12.43 -23.42 1.25
N ALA A 136 11.27 -23.97 1.63
CA ALA A 136 9.98 -23.40 1.32
C ALA A 136 9.82 -21.98 1.89
N ALA A 137 10.24 -21.75 3.13
CA ALA A 137 10.18 -20.42 3.73
C ALA A 137 11.12 -19.43 3.04
N ASP A 138 12.31 -19.83 2.65
CA ASP A 138 13.27 -18.97 1.93
C ASP A 138 12.76 -18.61 0.54
N LEU A 139 12.23 -19.58 -0.19
CA LEU A 139 11.66 -19.39 -1.53
C LEU A 139 10.45 -18.42 -1.49
N VAL A 140 9.49 -18.69 -0.60
CA VAL A 140 8.26 -17.91 -0.49
C VAL A 140 8.52 -16.50 0.07
N ALA A 141 9.45 -16.35 1.04
CA ALA A 141 9.85 -15.05 1.55
C ALA A 141 10.45 -14.16 0.44
N ALA A 142 11.32 -14.73 -0.39
CA ALA A 142 11.91 -14.03 -1.54
C ALA A 142 10.86 -13.69 -2.60
N ARG A 143 9.94 -14.62 -2.91
CA ARG A 143 8.89 -14.47 -3.92
C ARG A 143 7.85 -13.39 -3.54
N LEU A 144 7.43 -13.37 -2.26
CA LEU A 144 6.38 -12.49 -1.77
C LEU A 144 6.91 -11.20 -1.11
N GLY A 145 8.25 -11.05 -1.00
CA GLY A 145 8.87 -9.89 -0.35
C GLY A 145 8.56 -9.78 1.15
N LEU A 146 8.25 -10.91 1.80
CA LEU A 146 7.88 -10.95 3.22
C LEU A 146 9.10 -11.23 4.11
N PRO A 147 9.07 -10.77 5.38
CA PRO A 147 10.14 -11.10 6.34
C PRO A 147 10.25 -12.62 6.52
N ARG A 148 11.45 -13.16 6.29
CA ARG A 148 11.75 -14.60 6.38
C ARG A 148 11.21 -15.24 7.68
N ARG A 149 11.34 -14.54 8.80
CA ARG A 149 10.89 -15.02 10.11
C ARG A 149 9.39 -15.29 10.15
N THR A 150 8.61 -14.38 9.58
CA THR A 150 7.13 -14.49 9.52
C THR A 150 6.72 -15.67 8.66
N VAL A 151 7.35 -15.80 7.47
CA VAL A 151 7.07 -16.90 6.53
C VAL A 151 7.46 -18.25 7.12
N TYR A 152 8.61 -18.32 7.79
CA TYR A 152 9.07 -19.55 8.44
C TYR A 152 8.16 -20.00 9.58
N GLN A 153 7.68 -19.08 10.42
CA GLN A 153 6.73 -19.41 11.47
C GLN A 153 5.42 -19.97 10.89
N ARG A 154 4.92 -19.38 9.79
CA ARG A 154 3.72 -19.86 9.12
C ARG A 154 3.94 -21.23 8.48
N ALA A 155 5.10 -21.45 7.85
CA ALA A 155 5.49 -22.73 7.26
C ALA A 155 5.53 -23.86 8.31
N LEU A 156 6.01 -23.58 9.52
CA LEU A 156 5.99 -24.54 10.62
C LEU A 156 4.57 -24.95 11.01
N VAL A 157 3.64 -24.00 11.05
CA VAL A 157 2.23 -24.29 11.37
C VAL A 157 1.58 -25.16 10.29
N LEU A 158 1.84 -24.88 9.01
CA LEU A 158 1.31 -25.65 7.90
C LEU A 158 1.95 -27.04 7.76
N ALA A 159 3.22 -27.19 8.13
CA ALA A 159 3.94 -28.45 8.10
C ALA A 159 3.69 -29.31 9.35
N ALA A 160 3.11 -28.77 10.41
CA ALA A 160 2.72 -29.55 11.59
C ALA A 160 1.65 -30.57 11.18
N PRO A 161 1.80 -31.87 11.54
CA PRO A 161 0.77 -32.86 11.30
C PRO A 161 -0.51 -32.42 12.04
N GLY A 162 -1.55 -32.13 11.28
CA GLY A 162 -2.85 -31.73 11.85
C GLY A 162 -3.31 -32.80 12.84
N ASP A 163 -3.63 -32.37 14.04
CA ASP A 163 -4.33 -33.17 15.05
C ASP A 163 -5.69 -33.58 14.45
N ARG A 164 -5.68 -34.73 13.81
CA ARG A 164 -6.90 -35.45 13.43
C ARG A 164 -7.34 -36.25 14.65
N SER A 165 -7.74 -35.55 15.71
CA SER A 165 -8.48 -36.18 16.79
C SER A 165 -9.95 -35.85 16.70
N ASP A 166 -10.73 -36.92 16.51
CA ASP A 166 -12.07 -37.17 16.92
C ASP A 166 -13.25 -36.48 16.20
N ARG A 167 -13.78 -37.24 15.27
CA ARG A 167 -15.22 -37.43 15.21
C ARG A 167 -15.51 -38.92 14.93
N ASP A 168 -15.65 -39.66 16.01
CA ASP A 168 -16.56 -40.80 16.09
C ASP A 168 -17.91 -40.31 16.56
#